data_107822a3a9bf3c3230a50eefd7f73e7f
#
_entry.id   107822a3a9bf3c3230a50eefd7f73e7f
#
_cell.length_a   1.000
_cell.length_b   1.000
_cell.length_c   1.000
_cell.angle_alpha   90.00
_cell.angle_beta   90.00
_cell.angle_gamma   90.00
#
_symmetry.space_group_name_H-M   'P 1'
#
loop_
_entity.id
_entity.type
_entity.pdbx_description
1 polymer ?
#
loop_
_entity_poly.entity_id
_entity_poly.type
_entity_poly.pdbx_seq_one_letter_code
_entity_poly.pdbx_strand_id
1 'polypeptide(L)'
;MGESSDTASALGAIGSKDVVPVLIQALRDPEVRVSASGALGAMGKDAVSALIQALQDAEGFVRASATDALWQIGKDAVPALIQALQDEDRYVRFAAVDALGSMGEEAVDAVSALIKVLKDQDAKVRFAAAYALGSIGEEAKDAVSTLIPLLKDQDKWVRVSVSGALGKIGTPEAIKTAVSVLVQLLQNQDVSVRANAVYTLGSIEEGAIDAVPDLIQALQDPHEEVRGNVVQALEKIGTLEALKAVEEYQSR
;
A
#
# COMPACT_ATOMS: atom_id res chain seq x y z
N MET A 1 25.84 -23.35 -11.79
CA MET A 1 24.71 -22.59 -11.21
C MET A 1 24.19 -23.14 -9.87
N GLY A 2 24.34 -24.42 -9.53
CA GLY A 2 23.83 -24.96 -8.25
C GLY A 2 24.74 -24.67 -7.04
N GLU A 3 26.04 -24.77 -7.17
CA GLU A 3 26.96 -24.76 -6.02
C GLU A 3 26.97 -23.43 -5.21
N SER A 4 26.91 -22.27 -5.88
CA SER A 4 26.92 -20.96 -5.21
C SER A 4 25.61 -20.68 -4.46
N SER A 5 24.48 -21.10 -5.01
CA SER A 5 23.13 -20.99 -4.38
C SER A 5 23.05 -21.91 -3.15
N ASP A 6 23.57 -23.14 -3.26
CA ASP A 6 23.62 -24.10 -2.17
C ASP A 6 24.51 -23.61 -1.02
N THR A 7 25.62 -22.92 -1.36
CA THR A 7 26.52 -22.33 -0.36
C THR A 7 25.82 -21.21 0.44
N ALA A 8 25.07 -20.31 -0.20
CA ALA A 8 24.35 -19.25 0.50
C ALA A 8 23.28 -19.83 1.44
N SER A 9 22.56 -20.85 0.98
CA SER A 9 21.57 -21.56 1.79
C SER A 9 22.21 -22.31 2.96
N ALA A 10 23.37 -22.95 2.75
CA ALA A 10 24.11 -23.62 3.80
C ALA A 10 24.66 -22.65 4.86
N LEU A 11 25.15 -21.49 4.43
CA LEU A 11 25.58 -20.42 5.34
C LEU A 11 24.43 -19.92 6.22
N GLY A 12 23.24 -19.73 5.65
CA GLY A 12 22.03 -19.37 6.41
C GLY A 12 21.65 -20.46 7.43
N ALA A 13 21.76 -21.74 7.05
CA ALA A 13 21.46 -22.86 7.94
C ALA A 13 22.43 -23.00 9.13
N ILE A 14 23.68 -22.49 9.00
CA ILE A 14 24.64 -22.41 10.11
C ILE A 14 24.13 -21.46 11.20
N GLY A 15 23.37 -20.43 10.86
CA GLY A 15 22.74 -19.51 11.81
C GLY A 15 23.72 -18.64 12.62
N SER A 16 25.01 -18.62 12.26
CA SER A 16 25.99 -17.78 12.93
C SER A 16 25.89 -16.33 12.46
N LYS A 17 25.87 -15.38 13.41
CA LYS A 17 25.90 -13.94 13.10
C LYS A 17 27.09 -13.53 12.23
N ASP A 18 28.20 -14.28 12.29
CA ASP A 18 29.42 -14.00 11.54
C ASP A 18 29.23 -14.13 10.02
N VAL A 19 28.20 -14.88 9.56
CA VAL A 19 27.90 -15.02 8.13
C VAL A 19 27.05 -13.89 7.57
N VAL A 20 26.40 -13.10 8.41
CA VAL A 20 25.52 -12.00 7.97
C VAL A 20 26.22 -11.04 7.00
N PRO A 21 27.45 -10.52 7.28
CA PRO A 21 28.14 -9.62 6.35
C PRO A 21 28.41 -10.26 4.99
N VAL A 22 28.71 -11.56 4.95
CA VAL A 22 28.98 -12.32 3.70
C VAL A 22 27.68 -12.44 2.90
N LEU A 23 26.56 -12.77 3.56
CA LEU A 23 25.24 -12.85 2.91
C LEU A 23 24.76 -11.49 2.39
N ILE A 24 24.97 -10.41 3.14
CA ILE A 24 24.69 -9.04 2.67
C ILE A 24 25.50 -8.72 1.40
N GLN A 25 26.80 -9.09 1.36
CA GLN A 25 27.62 -8.90 0.16
C GLN A 25 27.11 -9.75 -1.01
N ALA A 26 26.61 -10.95 -0.75
CA ALA A 26 26.06 -11.85 -1.76
C ALA A 26 24.75 -11.32 -2.39
N LEU A 27 24.05 -10.35 -1.76
CA LEU A 27 22.89 -9.69 -2.37
C LEU A 27 23.26 -8.92 -3.65
N ARG A 28 24.53 -8.62 -3.88
CA ARG A 28 25.02 -7.95 -5.11
C ARG A 28 25.16 -8.91 -6.30
N ASP A 29 25.23 -10.18 -6.05
CA ASP A 29 25.41 -11.20 -7.09
C ASP A 29 24.07 -11.70 -7.60
N PRO A 30 23.74 -11.52 -8.90
CA PRO A 30 22.47 -11.97 -9.48
C PRO A 30 22.21 -13.48 -9.36
N GLU A 31 23.26 -14.31 -9.32
CA GLU A 31 23.13 -15.77 -9.29
C GLU A 31 22.76 -16.31 -7.90
N VAL A 32 23.17 -15.61 -6.84
CA VAL A 32 22.98 -16.09 -5.46
C VAL A 32 22.08 -15.17 -4.62
N ARG A 33 21.71 -14.01 -5.13
CA ARG A 33 20.92 -13.01 -4.43
C ARG A 33 19.66 -13.55 -3.75
N VAL A 34 18.87 -14.34 -4.47
CA VAL A 34 17.63 -14.91 -3.96
C VAL A 34 17.91 -15.84 -2.79
N SER A 35 18.94 -16.71 -2.92
CA SER A 35 19.33 -17.62 -1.85
C SER A 35 19.91 -16.87 -0.65
N ALA A 36 20.67 -15.81 -0.88
CA ALA A 36 21.22 -14.97 0.19
C ALA A 36 20.12 -14.22 0.94
N SER A 37 19.13 -13.67 0.21
CA SER A 37 17.95 -13.01 0.82
C SER A 37 17.16 -14.01 1.68
N GLY A 38 16.87 -15.20 1.16
CA GLY A 38 16.18 -16.25 1.93
C GLY A 38 16.98 -16.71 3.15
N ALA A 39 18.30 -16.84 3.04
CA ALA A 39 19.17 -17.19 4.15
C ALA A 39 19.15 -16.11 5.26
N LEU A 40 19.22 -14.83 4.89
CA LEU A 40 19.11 -13.71 5.82
C LEU A 40 17.72 -13.66 6.49
N GLY A 41 16.66 -13.92 5.72
CA GLY A 41 15.30 -14.07 6.27
C GLY A 41 15.20 -15.17 7.31
N ALA A 42 15.78 -16.36 7.02
CA ALA A 42 15.79 -17.49 7.94
C ALA A 42 16.62 -17.24 9.22
N MET A 43 17.62 -16.34 9.18
CA MET A 43 18.39 -15.93 10.36
C MET A 43 17.60 -15.03 11.32
N GLY A 44 16.45 -14.52 10.90
CA GLY A 44 15.55 -13.76 11.77
C GLY A 44 16.17 -12.46 12.28
N LYS A 45 15.89 -12.17 13.56
CA LYS A 45 16.31 -10.92 14.22
C LYS A 45 17.81 -10.62 14.17
N ASP A 46 18.65 -11.65 14.03
CA ASP A 46 20.10 -11.49 13.99
C ASP A 46 20.59 -10.78 12.71
N ALA A 47 19.80 -10.85 11.62
CA ALA A 47 20.09 -10.17 10.36
C ALA A 47 19.46 -8.75 10.26
N VAL A 48 18.46 -8.42 11.10
CA VAL A 48 17.66 -7.18 10.97
C VAL A 48 18.53 -5.93 10.86
N SER A 49 19.49 -5.74 11.77
CA SER A 49 20.33 -4.52 11.78
C SER A 49 21.15 -4.35 10.50
N ALA A 50 21.71 -5.44 9.97
CA ALA A 50 22.49 -5.41 8.73
C ALA A 50 21.57 -5.19 7.50
N LEU A 51 20.36 -5.76 7.52
CA LEU A 51 19.38 -5.56 6.47
C LEU A 51 18.86 -4.12 6.44
N ILE A 52 18.61 -3.49 7.59
CA ILE A 52 18.26 -2.06 7.64
C ILE A 52 19.37 -1.20 7.05
N GLN A 53 20.66 -1.51 7.32
CA GLN A 53 21.78 -0.81 6.67
C GLN A 53 21.79 -1.05 5.16
N ALA A 54 21.47 -2.25 4.70
CA ALA A 54 21.39 -2.57 3.27
C ALA A 54 20.26 -1.83 2.53
N LEU A 55 19.24 -1.28 3.22
CA LEU A 55 18.25 -0.39 2.62
C LEU A 55 18.86 0.94 2.14
N GLN A 56 20.05 1.33 2.63
CA GLN A 56 20.80 2.52 2.20
C GLN A 56 21.70 2.25 1.01
N ASP A 57 21.73 1.02 0.48
CA ASP A 57 22.60 0.66 -0.62
C ASP A 57 22.28 1.45 -1.91
N ALA A 58 23.31 1.85 -2.64
CA ALA A 58 23.15 2.59 -3.88
C ALA A 58 22.37 1.78 -4.94
N GLU A 59 22.52 0.46 -4.92
CA GLU A 59 21.93 -0.44 -5.90
C GLU A 59 20.50 -0.84 -5.50
N GLY A 60 19.53 -0.51 -6.35
CA GLY A 60 18.10 -0.78 -6.07
C GLY A 60 17.77 -2.25 -5.84
N PHE A 61 18.47 -3.16 -6.51
CA PHE A 61 18.26 -4.59 -6.33
C PHE A 61 18.76 -5.11 -4.97
N VAL A 62 19.79 -4.49 -4.38
CA VAL A 62 20.24 -4.80 -3.02
C VAL A 62 19.17 -4.37 -2.01
N ARG A 63 18.66 -3.13 -2.17
CA ARG A 63 17.57 -2.64 -1.33
C ARG A 63 16.34 -3.54 -1.41
N ALA A 64 15.92 -3.94 -2.62
CA ALA A 64 14.77 -4.83 -2.82
C ALA A 64 14.98 -6.18 -2.12
N SER A 65 16.17 -6.80 -2.28
CA SER A 65 16.47 -8.08 -1.63
C SER A 65 16.53 -7.96 -0.09
N ALA A 66 17.01 -6.83 0.42
CA ALA A 66 16.97 -6.56 1.85
C ALA A 66 15.52 -6.38 2.36
N THR A 67 14.66 -5.71 1.58
CA THR A 67 13.23 -5.57 1.87
C THR A 67 12.54 -6.95 1.92
N ASP A 68 12.81 -7.81 0.94
CA ASP A 68 12.28 -9.19 0.90
C ASP A 68 12.73 -10.01 2.11
N ALA A 69 14.00 -9.89 2.52
CA ALA A 69 14.51 -10.60 3.70
C ALA A 69 13.85 -10.08 4.99
N LEU A 70 13.67 -8.76 5.13
CA LEU A 70 12.98 -8.15 6.28
C LEU A 70 11.52 -8.59 6.35
N TRP A 71 10.84 -8.66 5.20
CA TRP A 71 9.49 -9.22 5.13
C TRP A 71 9.44 -10.68 5.61
N GLN A 72 10.38 -11.53 5.16
CA GLN A 72 10.46 -12.94 5.60
C GLN A 72 10.72 -13.08 7.11
N ILE A 73 11.44 -12.13 7.71
CA ILE A 73 11.65 -12.09 9.17
C ILE A 73 10.33 -11.81 9.91
N GLY A 74 9.41 -11.07 9.29
CA GLY A 74 8.11 -10.75 9.87
C GLY A 74 8.18 -9.83 11.08
N LYS A 75 7.39 -10.13 12.11
CA LYS A 75 7.19 -9.27 13.30
C LYS A 75 8.47 -8.82 13.99
N ASP A 76 9.51 -9.63 14.00
CA ASP A 76 10.79 -9.29 14.64
C ASP A 76 11.49 -8.11 13.95
N ALA A 77 11.17 -7.82 12.68
CA ALA A 77 11.71 -6.68 11.95
C ALA A 77 10.90 -5.39 12.15
N VAL A 78 9.64 -5.46 12.58
CA VAL A 78 8.72 -4.30 12.67
C VAL A 78 9.30 -3.14 13.49
N PRO A 79 9.88 -3.33 14.69
CA PRO A 79 10.42 -2.20 15.45
C PRO A 79 11.55 -1.45 14.73
N ALA A 80 12.42 -2.17 14.02
CA ALA A 80 13.51 -1.57 13.26
C ALA A 80 13.01 -0.87 11.99
N LEU A 81 12.00 -1.44 11.31
CA LEU A 81 11.33 -0.80 10.18
C LEU A 81 10.62 0.49 10.59
N ILE A 82 9.96 0.53 11.75
CA ILE A 82 9.35 1.76 12.29
C ILE A 82 10.40 2.87 12.47
N GLN A 83 11.61 2.54 12.92
CA GLN A 83 12.71 3.52 13.01
C GLN A 83 13.15 3.98 11.62
N ALA A 84 13.29 3.06 10.65
CA ALA A 84 13.68 3.35 9.27
C ALA A 84 12.65 4.24 8.52
N LEU A 85 11.39 4.30 8.97
CA LEU A 85 10.40 5.25 8.43
C LEU A 85 10.78 6.73 8.63
N GLN A 86 11.73 7.03 9.51
CA GLN A 86 12.18 8.38 9.83
C GLN A 86 13.55 8.71 9.21
N ASP A 87 14.10 7.82 8.38
CA ASP A 87 15.39 8.02 7.73
C ASP A 87 15.38 9.26 6.80
N GLU A 88 16.50 9.93 6.67
CA GLU A 88 16.65 11.08 5.78
C GLU A 88 16.50 10.65 4.30
N ASP A 89 17.00 9.46 3.95
CA ASP A 89 16.92 8.92 2.60
C ASP A 89 15.51 8.39 2.30
N ARG A 90 14.86 8.95 1.27
CA ARG A 90 13.54 8.52 0.79
C ARG A 90 13.50 7.05 0.38
N TYR A 91 14.60 6.49 -0.12
CA TYR A 91 14.63 5.08 -0.54
C TYR A 91 14.57 4.14 0.66
N VAL A 92 15.19 4.53 1.77
CA VAL A 92 15.08 3.79 3.04
C VAL A 92 13.67 3.85 3.58
N ARG A 93 13.08 5.07 3.64
CA ARG A 93 11.68 5.21 4.08
C ARG A 93 10.71 4.42 3.21
N PHE A 94 10.86 4.51 1.86
CA PHE A 94 10.04 3.73 0.93
C PHE A 94 10.20 2.23 1.16
N ALA A 95 11.43 1.70 1.26
CA ALA A 95 11.68 0.29 1.47
C ALA A 95 11.12 -0.22 2.81
N ALA A 96 11.23 0.61 3.87
CA ALA A 96 10.65 0.28 5.17
C ALA A 96 9.12 0.20 5.11
N VAL A 97 8.46 1.14 4.42
CA VAL A 97 7.01 1.10 4.20
C VAL A 97 6.60 -0.10 3.37
N ASP A 98 7.35 -0.42 2.32
CA ASP A 98 7.08 -1.53 1.40
C ASP A 98 7.16 -2.88 2.14
N ALA A 99 8.19 -3.07 2.98
CA ALA A 99 8.30 -4.24 3.84
C ALA A 99 7.11 -4.36 4.80
N LEU A 100 6.73 -3.28 5.49
CA LEU A 100 5.60 -3.26 6.41
C LEU A 100 4.27 -3.56 5.68
N GLY A 101 4.09 -2.99 4.49
CA GLY A 101 2.90 -3.24 3.66
C GLY A 101 2.80 -4.69 3.18
N SER A 102 3.94 -5.32 2.87
CA SER A 102 4.01 -6.73 2.48
C SER A 102 3.72 -7.68 3.65
N MET A 103 3.99 -7.26 4.89
CA MET A 103 3.64 -8.02 6.10
C MET A 103 2.13 -7.98 6.40
N GLY A 104 1.39 -7.01 5.87
CA GLY A 104 -0.04 -6.88 6.10
C GLY A 104 -0.39 -6.77 7.59
N GLU A 105 -1.31 -7.60 8.06
CA GLU A 105 -1.80 -7.59 9.46
C GLU A 105 -0.69 -7.78 10.50
N GLU A 106 0.43 -8.42 10.14
CA GLU A 106 1.56 -8.58 11.06
C GLU A 106 2.24 -7.26 11.43
N ALA A 107 2.07 -6.22 10.61
CA ALA A 107 2.62 -4.88 10.82
C ALA A 107 1.68 -3.95 11.60
N VAL A 108 0.67 -4.45 12.31
CA VAL A 108 -0.31 -3.63 13.07
C VAL A 108 0.36 -2.63 14.01
N ASP A 109 1.46 -2.99 14.65
CA ASP A 109 2.23 -2.12 15.55
C ASP A 109 2.83 -0.89 14.84
N ALA A 110 2.93 -0.93 13.50
CA ALA A 110 3.44 0.18 12.69
C ALA A 110 2.35 1.19 12.27
N VAL A 111 1.07 0.94 12.51
CA VAL A 111 -0.05 1.80 12.07
C VAL A 111 0.16 3.26 12.43
N SER A 112 0.47 3.56 13.71
CA SER A 112 0.69 4.93 14.16
C SER A 112 1.88 5.63 13.46
N ALA A 113 2.92 4.90 13.12
CA ALA A 113 4.07 5.41 12.38
C ALA A 113 3.72 5.62 10.91
N LEU A 114 3.03 4.68 10.27
CA LEU A 114 2.57 4.78 8.89
C LEU A 114 1.61 5.96 8.67
N ILE A 115 0.73 6.26 9.65
CA ILE A 115 -0.14 7.45 9.62
C ILE A 115 0.69 8.74 9.51
N LYS A 116 1.85 8.82 10.19
CA LYS A 116 2.75 9.99 10.08
C LYS A 116 3.37 10.07 8.69
N VAL A 117 3.74 8.93 8.12
CA VAL A 117 4.35 8.80 6.80
C VAL A 117 3.38 9.19 5.66
N LEU A 118 2.07 9.18 5.88
CA LEU A 118 1.09 9.74 4.92
C LEU A 118 1.34 11.24 4.60
N LYS A 119 2.14 11.93 5.41
CA LYS A 119 2.52 13.33 5.21
C LYS A 119 3.94 13.49 4.64
N ASP A 120 4.57 12.41 4.18
CA ASP A 120 5.93 12.46 3.61
C ASP A 120 6.00 13.41 2.42
N GLN A 121 7.15 14.07 2.28
CA GLN A 121 7.39 14.98 1.14
C GLN A 121 7.44 14.23 -0.20
N ASP A 122 7.90 12.97 -0.21
CA ASP A 122 7.97 12.14 -1.41
C ASP A 122 6.64 11.42 -1.67
N ALA A 123 6.08 11.62 -2.86
CA ALA A 123 4.80 11.02 -3.23
C ALA A 123 4.83 9.48 -3.27
N LYS A 124 5.98 8.87 -3.60
CA LYS A 124 6.11 7.40 -3.60
C LYS A 124 6.03 6.84 -2.19
N VAL A 125 6.59 7.55 -1.22
CA VAL A 125 6.50 7.17 0.20
C VAL A 125 5.07 7.30 0.71
N ARG A 126 4.35 8.41 0.37
CA ARG A 126 2.91 8.56 0.70
C ARG A 126 2.05 7.47 0.05
N PHE A 127 2.31 7.17 -1.24
CA PHE A 127 1.64 6.07 -1.96
C PHE A 127 1.80 4.74 -1.23
N ALA A 128 3.05 4.38 -0.91
CA ALA A 128 3.35 3.13 -0.22
C ALA A 128 2.72 3.09 1.18
N ALA A 129 2.73 4.21 1.93
CA ALA A 129 2.12 4.30 3.26
C ALA A 129 0.59 4.06 3.21
N ALA A 130 -0.10 4.64 2.23
CA ALA A 130 -1.52 4.37 2.04
C ALA A 130 -1.76 2.90 1.69
N TYR A 131 -0.95 2.32 0.78
CA TYR A 131 -1.04 0.91 0.42
C TYR A 131 -0.81 -0.01 1.64
N ALA A 132 0.22 0.26 2.44
CA ALA A 132 0.55 -0.51 3.63
C ALA A 132 -0.60 -0.49 4.66
N LEU A 133 -1.18 0.68 4.93
CA LEU A 133 -2.34 0.81 5.81
C LEU A 133 -3.55 0.03 5.28
N GLY A 134 -3.79 0.05 3.96
CA GLY A 134 -4.82 -0.78 3.35
C GLY A 134 -4.53 -2.27 3.42
N SER A 135 -3.26 -2.70 3.40
CA SER A 135 -2.86 -4.10 3.54
C SER A 135 -2.99 -4.60 4.99
N ILE A 136 -2.81 -3.71 5.97
CA ILE A 136 -3.09 -4.00 7.38
C ILE A 136 -4.60 -4.17 7.61
N GLY A 137 -5.44 -3.50 6.82
CA GLY A 137 -6.89 -3.68 6.86
C GLY A 137 -7.56 -2.96 8.03
N GLU A 138 -8.56 -3.61 8.67
CA GLU A 138 -9.43 -3.04 9.70
C GLU A 138 -8.66 -2.44 10.90
N GLU A 139 -7.56 -3.05 11.27
CA GLU A 139 -6.71 -2.58 12.38
C GLU A 139 -6.10 -1.18 12.12
N ALA A 140 -6.08 -0.75 10.86
CA ALA A 140 -5.63 0.59 10.46
C ALA A 140 -6.77 1.64 10.44
N LYS A 141 -7.91 1.40 11.07
CA LYS A 141 -9.09 2.31 11.09
C LYS A 141 -8.77 3.74 11.52
N ASP A 142 -7.80 3.93 12.42
CA ASP A 142 -7.38 5.25 12.88
C ASP A 142 -6.72 6.10 11.77
N ALA A 143 -6.30 5.47 10.67
CA ALA A 143 -5.71 6.15 9.52
C ALA A 143 -6.76 6.88 8.65
N VAL A 144 -8.03 6.50 8.74
CA VAL A 144 -9.11 7.00 7.85
C VAL A 144 -9.19 8.52 7.83
N SER A 145 -9.15 9.16 8.99
CA SER A 145 -9.20 10.63 9.10
C SER A 145 -8.01 11.32 8.41
N THR A 146 -6.86 10.66 8.32
CA THR A 146 -5.65 11.18 7.64
C THR A 146 -5.65 10.81 6.16
N LEU A 147 -6.22 9.68 5.76
CA LEU A 147 -6.33 9.24 4.38
C LEU A 147 -7.32 10.11 3.57
N ILE A 148 -8.47 10.45 4.13
CA ILE A 148 -9.51 11.19 3.42
C ILE A 148 -9.00 12.50 2.75
N PRO A 149 -8.24 13.39 3.41
CA PRO A 149 -7.69 14.57 2.75
C PRO A 149 -6.78 14.26 1.56
N LEU A 150 -6.10 13.10 1.57
CA LEU A 150 -5.19 12.68 0.50
C LEU A 150 -5.91 12.18 -0.76
N LEU A 151 -7.24 12.07 -0.76
CA LEU A 151 -8.02 11.92 -1.99
C LEU A 151 -7.88 13.14 -2.93
N LYS A 152 -7.33 14.25 -2.42
CA LYS A 152 -6.97 15.46 -3.17
C LYS A 152 -5.46 15.63 -3.32
N ASP A 153 -4.65 14.62 -3.05
CA ASP A 153 -3.18 14.71 -3.22
C ASP A 153 -2.82 15.11 -4.66
N GLN A 154 -1.75 15.87 -4.81
CA GLN A 154 -1.27 16.29 -6.13
C GLN A 154 -0.88 15.10 -7.01
N ASP A 155 -0.31 14.06 -6.41
CA ASP A 155 0.08 12.83 -7.11
C ASP A 155 -1.12 11.89 -7.30
N LYS A 156 -1.37 11.51 -8.56
CA LYS A 156 -2.49 10.63 -8.91
C LYS A 156 -2.39 9.24 -8.30
N TRP A 157 -1.17 8.73 -8.16
CA TRP A 157 -0.97 7.39 -7.62
C TRP A 157 -1.22 7.34 -6.11
N VAL A 158 -0.89 8.44 -5.40
CA VAL A 158 -1.29 8.60 -3.99
C VAL A 158 -2.81 8.54 -3.87
N ARG A 159 -3.55 9.29 -4.71
CA ARG A 159 -5.02 9.26 -4.70
C ARG A 159 -5.58 7.85 -4.92
N VAL A 160 -5.03 7.11 -5.90
CA VAL A 160 -5.44 5.72 -6.19
C VAL A 160 -5.17 4.80 -5.00
N SER A 161 -3.97 4.89 -4.41
CA SER A 161 -3.61 4.07 -3.25
C SER A 161 -4.49 4.36 -2.03
N VAL A 162 -4.76 5.64 -1.77
CA VAL A 162 -5.68 6.08 -0.70
C VAL A 162 -7.08 5.52 -0.91
N SER A 163 -7.58 5.54 -2.15
CA SER A 163 -8.88 4.99 -2.51
C SER A 163 -8.97 3.49 -2.18
N GLY A 164 -7.95 2.73 -2.59
CA GLY A 164 -7.86 1.30 -2.29
C GLY A 164 -7.74 1.01 -0.79
N ALA A 165 -6.97 1.84 -0.06
CA ALA A 165 -6.80 1.71 1.39
C ALA A 165 -8.13 1.92 2.14
N LEU A 166 -8.88 2.97 1.80
CA LEU A 166 -10.18 3.25 2.43
C LEU A 166 -11.17 2.10 2.23
N GLY A 167 -11.20 1.50 1.04
CA GLY A 167 -12.03 0.32 0.77
C GLY A 167 -11.63 -0.90 1.61
N LYS A 168 -10.32 -1.14 1.77
CA LYS A 168 -9.81 -2.31 2.51
C LYS A 168 -9.90 -2.17 4.04
N ILE A 169 -9.74 -0.96 4.58
CA ILE A 169 -9.87 -0.70 6.03
C ILE A 169 -11.29 -0.96 6.52
N GLY A 170 -12.30 -0.66 5.74
CA GLY A 170 -13.65 -1.23 5.73
C GLY A 170 -14.48 -1.21 7.02
N THR A 171 -14.13 -0.47 8.09
CA THR A 171 -15.02 -0.40 9.25
C THR A 171 -16.29 0.41 8.94
N PRO A 172 -17.47 0.08 9.49
CA PRO A 172 -18.72 0.78 9.19
C PRO A 172 -18.66 2.29 9.40
N GLU A 173 -18.02 2.76 10.47
CA GLU A 173 -17.84 4.17 10.76
C GLU A 173 -16.86 4.84 9.80
N ALA A 174 -15.79 4.14 9.44
CA ALA A 174 -14.81 4.58 8.46
C ALA A 174 -15.46 4.70 7.07
N ILE A 175 -16.21 3.70 6.66
CA ILE A 175 -16.97 3.67 5.40
C ILE A 175 -17.96 4.84 5.35
N LYS A 176 -18.79 5.01 6.37
CA LYS A 176 -19.77 6.10 6.42
C LYS A 176 -19.13 7.47 6.30
N THR A 177 -18.01 7.68 7.01
CA THR A 177 -17.26 8.93 6.94
C THR A 177 -16.65 9.13 5.56
N ALA A 178 -16.04 8.10 4.98
CA ALA A 178 -15.46 8.14 3.65
C ALA A 178 -16.52 8.44 2.59
N VAL A 179 -17.64 7.73 2.59
CA VAL A 179 -18.77 7.93 1.65
C VAL A 179 -19.26 9.37 1.68
N SER A 180 -19.49 9.96 2.87
CA SER A 180 -19.92 11.33 3.00
C SER A 180 -18.96 12.33 2.36
N VAL A 181 -17.65 12.15 2.52
CA VAL A 181 -16.65 13.03 1.89
C VAL A 181 -16.52 12.75 0.39
N LEU A 182 -16.56 11.48 -0.01
CA LEU A 182 -16.47 11.09 -1.42
C LEU A 182 -17.63 11.66 -2.25
N VAL A 183 -18.85 11.64 -1.73
CA VAL A 183 -20.01 12.27 -2.37
C VAL A 183 -19.77 13.78 -2.59
N GLN A 184 -19.23 14.51 -1.60
CA GLN A 184 -18.86 15.92 -1.80
C GLN A 184 -17.79 16.10 -2.88
N LEU A 185 -16.85 15.14 -3.03
CA LEU A 185 -15.79 15.19 -4.04
C LEU A 185 -16.31 14.95 -5.47
N LEU A 186 -17.50 14.38 -5.67
CA LEU A 186 -18.13 14.26 -6.99
C LEU A 186 -18.40 15.64 -7.64
N GLN A 187 -18.45 16.70 -6.86
CA GLN A 187 -18.64 18.09 -7.33
C GLN A 187 -17.32 18.86 -7.47
N ASN A 188 -16.15 18.19 -7.36
CA ASN A 188 -14.85 18.87 -7.44
C ASN A 188 -14.59 19.39 -8.88
N GLN A 189 -13.90 20.53 -8.99
CA GLN A 189 -13.54 21.11 -10.29
C GLN A 189 -12.52 20.22 -11.06
N ASP A 190 -11.60 19.57 -10.34
CA ASP A 190 -10.60 18.65 -10.92
C ASP A 190 -11.26 17.33 -11.30
N VAL A 191 -11.22 16.99 -12.59
CA VAL A 191 -11.76 15.74 -13.15
C VAL A 191 -11.14 14.51 -12.50
N SER A 192 -9.84 14.54 -12.23
CA SER A 192 -9.15 13.39 -11.62
C SER A 192 -9.62 13.14 -10.18
N VAL A 193 -9.97 14.21 -9.45
CA VAL A 193 -10.55 14.09 -8.09
C VAL A 193 -11.93 13.47 -8.16
N ARG A 194 -12.78 13.91 -9.10
CA ARG A 194 -14.12 13.29 -9.29
C ARG A 194 -14.02 11.83 -9.69
N ALA A 195 -13.15 11.51 -10.67
CA ALA A 195 -12.94 10.14 -11.13
C ALA A 195 -12.46 9.20 -10.01
N ASN A 196 -11.52 9.67 -9.17
CA ASN A 196 -11.04 8.89 -8.01
C ASN A 196 -12.11 8.73 -6.94
N ALA A 197 -12.93 9.76 -6.69
CA ALA A 197 -14.04 9.66 -5.73
C ALA A 197 -15.03 8.57 -6.17
N VAL A 198 -15.41 8.56 -7.45
CA VAL A 198 -16.28 7.53 -8.03
C VAL A 198 -15.65 6.14 -7.92
N TYR A 199 -14.37 6.01 -8.31
CA TYR A 199 -13.65 4.73 -8.23
C TYR A 199 -13.64 4.19 -6.80
N THR A 200 -13.39 5.07 -5.81
CA THR A 200 -13.38 4.70 -4.40
C THR A 200 -14.75 4.22 -3.93
N LEU A 201 -15.82 4.94 -4.29
CA LEU A 201 -17.19 4.54 -3.97
C LEU A 201 -17.49 3.15 -4.52
N GLY A 202 -17.10 2.87 -5.77
CA GLY A 202 -17.24 1.54 -6.36
C GLY A 202 -16.36 0.47 -5.71
N SER A 203 -15.24 0.84 -5.05
CA SER A 203 -14.38 -0.09 -4.33
C SER A 203 -14.87 -0.41 -2.92
N ILE A 204 -15.74 0.43 -2.37
CA ILE A 204 -16.43 0.20 -1.08
C ILE A 204 -17.65 -0.73 -1.28
N GLU A 205 -18.09 -0.94 -2.52
CA GLU A 205 -19.19 -1.84 -2.90
C GLU A 205 -20.48 -1.55 -2.10
N GLU A 206 -21.05 -2.56 -1.43
CA GLU A 206 -22.29 -2.43 -0.65
C GLU A 206 -22.21 -1.33 0.41
N GLY A 207 -21.01 -1.03 0.93
CA GLY A 207 -20.83 0.05 1.90
C GLY A 207 -21.12 1.45 1.35
N ALA A 208 -21.17 1.61 0.02
CA ALA A 208 -21.46 2.88 -0.65
C ALA A 208 -22.91 3.00 -1.14
N ILE A 209 -23.84 2.17 -0.65
CA ILE A 209 -25.27 2.19 -1.06
C ILE A 209 -25.88 3.60 -0.91
N ASP A 210 -25.54 4.31 0.15
CA ASP A 210 -26.05 5.65 0.40
C ASP A 210 -25.60 6.68 -0.66
N ALA A 211 -24.54 6.39 -1.44
CA ALA A 211 -24.06 7.25 -2.52
C ALA A 211 -24.74 7.00 -3.87
N VAL A 212 -25.59 5.98 -4.00
CA VAL A 212 -26.24 5.62 -5.29
C VAL A 212 -26.97 6.79 -5.93
N PRO A 213 -27.78 7.60 -5.23
CA PRO A 213 -28.44 8.76 -5.85
C PRO A 213 -27.46 9.77 -6.45
N ASP A 214 -26.35 10.08 -5.75
CA ASP A 214 -25.33 11.01 -6.20
C ASP A 214 -24.53 10.46 -7.38
N LEU A 215 -24.25 9.15 -7.37
CA LEU A 215 -23.62 8.46 -8.51
C LEU A 215 -24.51 8.47 -9.75
N ILE A 216 -25.83 8.27 -9.60
CA ILE A 216 -26.79 8.37 -10.71
C ILE A 216 -26.76 9.78 -11.31
N GLN A 217 -26.69 10.83 -10.48
CA GLN A 217 -26.52 12.20 -10.97
C GLN A 217 -25.20 12.38 -11.73
N ALA A 218 -24.12 11.75 -11.25
CA ALA A 218 -22.78 11.82 -11.85
C ALA A 218 -22.68 11.09 -13.21
N LEU A 219 -23.68 10.31 -13.65
CA LEU A 219 -23.79 9.81 -15.03
C LEU A 219 -23.94 10.96 -16.06
N GLN A 220 -24.23 12.17 -15.60
CA GLN A 220 -24.29 13.38 -16.45
C GLN A 220 -22.99 14.20 -16.41
N ASP A 221 -21.90 13.69 -15.82
CA ASP A 221 -20.61 14.41 -15.78
C ASP A 221 -20.15 14.75 -17.23
N PRO A 222 -19.61 15.96 -17.45
CA PRO A 222 -19.13 16.35 -18.77
C PRO A 222 -18.00 15.46 -19.30
N HIS A 223 -17.21 14.84 -18.39
CA HIS A 223 -16.06 14.01 -18.76
C HIS A 223 -16.43 12.53 -18.86
N GLU A 224 -16.10 11.92 -19.99
CA GLU A 224 -16.39 10.51 -20.29
C GLU A 224 -15.72 9.55 -19.27
N GLU A 225 -14.48 9.84 -18.86
CA GLU A 225 -13.77 9.05 -17.85
C GLU A 225 -14.58 8.95 -16.54
N VAL A 226 -15.15 10.06 -16.07
CA VAL A 226 -15.97 10.05 -14.85
C VAL A 226 -17.22 9.21 -15.07
N ARG A 227 -17.94 9.42 -16.17
CA ARG A 227 -19.15 8.65 -16.47
C ARG A 227 -18.88 7.15 -16.57
N GLY A 228 -17.75 6.77 -17.22
CA GLY A 228 -17.34 5.36 -17.32
C GLY A 228 -17.08 4.73 -15.95
N ASN A 229 -16.39 5.46 -15.06
CA ASN A 229 -16.18 5.01 -13.69
C ASN A 229 -17.49 4.91 -12.91
N VAL A 230 -18.46 5.84 -13.14
CA VAL A 230 -19.77 5.79 -12.49
C VAL A 230 -20.54 4.54 -12.86
N VAL A 231 -20.54 4.15 -14.14
CA VAL A 231 -21.16 2.90 -14.59
C VAL A 231 -20.56 1.71 -13.83
N GLN A 232 -19.23 1.61 -13.78
CA GLN A 232 -18.55 0.52 -13.05
C GLN A 232 -18.85 0.54 -11.55
N ALA A 233 -18.90 1.73 -10.93
CA ALA A 233 -19.22 1.87 -9.51
C ALA A 233 -20.64 1.39 -9.21
N LEU A 234 -21.64 1.82 -9.98
CA LEU A 234 -23.03 1.42 -9.83
C LEU A 234 -23.23 -0.10 -10.05
N GLU A 235 -22.52 -0.68 -11.03
CA GLU A 235 -22.53 -2.13 -11.26
C GLU A 235 -21.97 -2.91 -10.07
N LYS A 236 -20.88 -2.45 -9.45
CA LYS A 236 -20.25 -3.06 -8.27
C LYS A 236 -21.11 -2.94 -7.01
N ILE A 237 -21.75 -1.79 -6.80
CA ILE A 237 -22.68 -1.58 -5.67
C ILE A 237 -23.91 -2.49 -5.82
N GLY A 238 -24.38 -2.72 -7.05
CA GLY A 238 -25.29 -3.78 -7.41
C GLY A 238 -26.72 -3.65 -6.89
N THR A 239 -27.15 -2.50 -6.36
CA THR A 239 -28.56 -2.30 -5.98
C THR A 239 -29.45 -2.29 -7.21
N LEU A 240 -30.71 -2.67 -7.06
CA LEU A 240 -31.68 -2.65 -8.17
C LEU A 240 -31.80 -1.26 -8.82
N GLU A 241 -31.75 -0.19 -8.02
CA GLU A 241 -31.77 1.20 -8.48
C GLU A 241 -30.52 1.53 -9.29
N ALA A 242 -29.33 1.12 -8.81
CA ALA A 242 -28.05 1.35 -9.50
C ALA A 242 -28.03 0.64 -10.86
N LEU A 243 -28.40 -0.63 -10.92
CA LEU A 243 -28.40 -1.42 -12.15
C LEU A 243 -29.39 -0.88 -13.17
N LYS A 244 -30.59 -0.49 -12.74
CA LYS A 244 -31.59 0.14 -13.60
C LYS A 244 -31.09 1.46 -14.20
N ALA A 245 -30.42 2.29 -13.41
CA ALA A 245 -29.85 3.55 -13.89
C ALA A 245 -28.75 3.33 -14.93
N VAL A 246 -27.93 2.28 -14.79
CA VAL A 246 -26.91 1.89 -15.79
C VAL A 246 -27.58 1.44 -17.09
N GLU A 247 -28.61 0.59 -17.02
CA GLU A 247 -29.35 0.13 -18.19
C GLU A 247 -29.99 1.28 -18.97
N GLU A 248 -30.65 2.21 -18.26
CA GLU A 248 -31.23 3.41 -18.84
C GLU A 248 -30.17 4.33 -19.48
N TYR A 249 -28.99 4.44 -18.89
CA TYR A 249 -27.89 5.24 -19.42
C TYR A 249 -27.29 4.62 -20.69
N GLN A 250 -27.08 3.30 -20.72
CA GLN A 250 -26.50 2.57 -21.87
C GLN A 250 -27.47 2.45 -23.06
N SER A 251 -28.77 2.60 -22.84
CA SER A 251 -29.79 2.55 -23.89
C SER A 251 -29.98 3.86 -24.66
N ARG A 252 -29.30 4.94 -24.27
CA ARG A 252 -29.34 6.27 -24.92
C ARG A 252 -28.29 6.42 -26.01
#